data_d59211ee11f0372b004ba393bcb83011
#
_entry.id   d59211ee11f0372b004ba393bcb83011
#
_cell.length_a   1.000
_cell.length_b   1.000
_cell.length_c   1.000
_cell.angle_alpha   90.00
_cell.angle_beta   90.00
_cell.angle_gamma   90.00
#
_symmetry.space_group_name_H-M   'P 1'
#
loop_
_entity.id
_entity.type
_entity.pdbx_description
1 polymer ?
#
loop_
_entity_poly.entity_id
_entity_poly.type
_entity_poly.pdbx_seq_one_letter_code
_entity_poly.pdbx_strand_id
1 'polypeptide(L)' 'MAVTRMLAELTVPLGGQRIELQEIDYGTGGMPLLRIRIREGRRFTVFEIDAQSARKWAEEMLAWSRKSQ' A
#
# COMPACT_ATOMS: atom_id res chain seq x y z
N MET A 1 -9.06 6.52 -18.70
CA MET A 1 -9.58 6.96 -17.40
C MET A 1 -9.12 5.99 -16.33
N ALA A 2 -8.54 6.48 -15.25
CA ALA A 2 -8.08 5.62 -14.17
C ALA A 2 -9.26 5.19 -13.28
N VAL A 3 -9.26 3.92 -12.90
CA VAL A 3 -10.25 3.37 -11.97
C VAL A 3 -9.50 3.03 -10.67
N THR A 4 -9.99 3.54 -9.55
CA THR A 4 -9.38 3.34 -8.24
C THR A 4 -10.29 2.48 -7.39
N ARG A 5 -9.71 1.47 -6.73
CA ARG A 5 -10.45 0.62 -5.83
C ARG A 5 -9.72 0.53 -4.49
N MET A 6 -10.41 0.87 -3.40
CA MET A 6 -9.86 0.76 -2.07
C MET A 6 -9.75 -0.71 -1.67
N LEU A 7 -8.57 -1.13 -1.24
CA LEU A 7 -8.30 -2.49 -0.80
C LEU A 7 -8.25 -2.61 0.71
N ALA A 8 -7.60 -1.69 1.39
CA ALA A 8 -7.42 -1.78 2.83
C ALA A 8 -7.08 -0.42 3.42
N GLU A 9 -7.43 -0.25 4.68
CA GLU A 9 -7.02 0.88 5.49
C GLU A 9 -6.58 0.34 6.85
N LEU A 10 -5.52 0.93 7.40
CA LEU A 10 -5.13 0.62 8.76
C LEU A 10 -4.46 1.83 9.41
N THR A 11 -4.53 1.88 10.73
CA THR A 11 -3.84 2.89 11.51
C THR A 11 -2.78 2.19 12.36
N VAL A 12 -1.55 2.69 12.31
CA VAL A 12 -0.46 2.17 13.13
C VAL A 12 -0.59 2.75 14.53
N PRO A 13 -0.88 1.93 15.56
CA PRO A 13 -1.17 2.48 16.89
C PRO A 13 0.00 3.25 17.49
N LEU A 14 1.21 2.78 17.28
CA LEU A 14 2.39 3.38 17.90
C LEU A 14 2.67 4.79 17.41
N GLY A 15 2.60 5.00 16.11
CA GLY A 15 2.92 6.31 15.51
C GLY A 15 1.72 7.10 15.00
N GLY A 16 0.54 6.49 14.98
CA GLY A 16 -0.67 7.13 14.48
C GLY A 16 -0.73 7.30 12.97
N GLN A 17 0.17 6.69 12.22
CA GLN A 17 0.13 6.75 10.76
C GLN A 17 -1.10 6.03 10.24
N ARG A 18 -1.75 6.64 9.25
CA ARG A 18 -2.84 6.00 8.53
C ARG A 18 -2.34 5.52 7.18
N ILE A 19 -2.52 4.24 6.92
CA ILE A 19 -2.05 3.61 5.68
C ILE A 19 -3.26 3.15 4.88
N GLU A 20 -3.30 3.54 3.61
CA GLU A 20 -4.34 3.12 2.67
C GLU A 20 -3.69 2.39 1.50
N LEU A 21 -4.29 1.27 1.11
CA LEU A 21 -3.87 0.52 -0.06
C LEU A 21 -4.99 0.57 -1.10
N GLN A 22 -4.66 1.00 -2.31
CA GLN A 22 -5.62 1.14 -3.40
C GLN A 22 -5.07 0.48 -4.65
N GLU A 23 -5.95 -0.14 -5.42
CA GLU A 23 -5.59 -0.60 -6.75
C GLU A 23 -5.91 0.50 -7.75
N ILE A 24 -4.95 0.83 -8.62
CA ILE A 24 -5.14 1.82 -9.68
C ILE A 24 -5.00 1.12 -11.02
N ASP A 25 -6.06 1.19 -11.82
CA ASP A 25 -6.04 0.72 -13.20
C ASP A 25 -6.14 1.95 -14.11
N TYR A 26 -5.08 2.22 -14.86
CA TYR A 26 -5.03 3.40 -15.72
C TYR A 26 -5.78 3.23 -17.03
N GLY A 27 -6.28 2.02 -17.33
CA GLY A 27 -7.10 1.80 -18.52
C GLY A 27 -6.33 1.80 -19.83
N THR A 28 -5.02 1.68 -19.77
CA THR A 28 -4.16 1.72 -20.97
C THR A 28 -3.75 0.35 -21.48
N GLY A 29 -4.35 -0.71 -20.93
CA GLY A 29 -3.99 -2.08 -21.25
C GLY A 29 -2.81 -2.61 -20.46
N GLY A 30 -2.19 -1.79 -19.62
CA GLY A 30 -1.13 -2.23 -18.73
C GLY A 30 -1.69 -2.90 -17.48
N MET A 31 -0.82 -3.44 -16.67
CA MET A 31 -1.21 -4.08 -15.41
C MET A 31 -1.58 -3.03 -14.37
N PRO A 32 -2.57 -3.32 -13.52
CA PRO A 32 -2.89 -2.41 -12.43
C PRO A 32 -1.72 -2.26 -11.47
N LEU A 33 -1.65 -1.11 -10.81
CA LEU A 33 -0.63 -0.81 -9.82
C LEU A 33 -1.25 -0.72 -8.43
N LEU A 34 -0.44 -0.96 -7.41
CA LEU A 34 -0.83 -0.75 -6.03
C LEU A 34 -0.38 0.63 -5.60
N ARG A 35 -1.34 1.46 -5.21
CA ARG A 35 -1.03 2.77 -4.63
C ARG A 35 -1.00 2.64 -3.12
N ILE A 36 0.09 3.10 -2.53
CA ILE A 36 0.25 3.16 -1.08
C ILE A 36 0.20 4.62 -0.67
N ARG A 37 -0.73 4.94 0.22
CA ARG A 37 -0.90 6.30 0.72
C ARG A 37 -0.72 6.27 2.23
N ILE A 38 0.25 7.05 2.71
CA ILE A 38 0.58 7.11 4.14
C ILE A 38 0.37 8.54 4.61
N ARG A 39 -0.42 8.70 5.65
CA ARG A 39 -0.63 9.99 6.29
C ARG A 39 0.03 10.00 7.66
N GLU A 40 0.90 11.00 7.89
CA GLU A 40 1.49 11.26 9.20
C GLU A 40 1.18 12.71 9.57
N GLY A 41 0.19 12.91 10.43
CA GLY A 41 -0.27 14.27 10.76
C GLY A 41 -0.72 14.99 9.49
N ARG A 42 0.03 16.03 9.08
CA ARG A 42 -0.27 16.79 7.86
C ARG A 42 0.52 16.35 6.66
N ARG A 43 1.41 15.37 6.82
CA ARG A 43 2.25 14.87 5.74
C ARG A 43 1.59 13.69 5.05
N PHE A 44 1.72 13.68 3.73
CA PHE A 44 1.25 12.55 2.92
C PHE A 44 2.40 12.02 2.10
N THR A 45 2.52 10.71 2.07
CA THR A 45 3.43 10.01 1.16
C THR A 45 2.57 9.12 0.27
N VAL A 46 2.71 9.29 -1.05
CA VAL A 46 1.94 8.50 -2.01
C VAL A 46 2.89 7.97 -3.07
N PHE A 47 2.86 6.68 -3.31
CA PHE A 47 3.63 6.08 -4.40
C PHE A 47 2.92 4.82 -4.89
N GLU A 48 3.33 4.36 -6.07
CA GLU A 48 2.72 3.21 -6.71
C GLU A 48 3.78 2.16 -7.01
N ILE A 49 3.42 0.90 -6.79
CA ILE A 49 4.32 -0.22 -7.04
C ILE A 49 3.61 -1.30 -7.85
N ASP A 50 4.39 -2.12 -8.52
CA ASP A 50 3.89 -3.26 -9.28
C ASP A 50 3.62 -4.44 -8.36
N ALA A 51 2.94 -5.46 -8.89
CA ALA A 51 2.54 -6.62 -8.11
C ALA A 51 3.74 -7.40 -7.54
N GLN A 52 4.81 -7.50 -8.32
CA GLN A 52 6.00 -8.24 -7.87
C GLN A 52 6.69 -7.54 -6.69
N SER A 53 6.82 -6.22 -6.77
CA SER A 53 7.38 -5.42 -5.68
C SER A 53 6.52 -5.51 -4.43
N ALA A 54 5.20 -5.46 -4.60
CA ALA A 54 4.27 -5.58 -3.49
C ALA A 54 4.41 -6.93 -2.80
N ARG A 55 4.53 -8.01 -3.59
CA ARG A 55 4.69 -9.37 -3.05
C ARG A 55 5.96 -9.48 -2.23
N LYS A 56 7.08 -9.01 -2.77
CA LYS A 56 8.36 -9.08 -2.08
C LYS A 56 8.32 -8.31 -0.76
N TRP A 57 7.77 -7.11 -0.78
CA TRP A 57 7.67 -6.29 0.42
C TRP A 57 6.77 -6.95 1.46
N ALA A 58 5.62 -7.46 1.03
CA ALA A 58 4.67 -8.13 1.93
C ALA A 58 5.27 -9.38 2.56
N GLU A 59 6.03 -10.16 1.79
CA GLU A 59 6.67 -11.38 2.31
C GLU A 59 7.68 -11.05 3.40
N GLU A 60 8.47 -9.98 3.23
CA GLU A 60 9.43 -9.56 4.23
C GLU A 60 8.74 -9.09 5.51
N MET A 61 7.69 -8.28 5.36
CA MET A 61 6.92 -7.81 6.51
C MET A 61 6.27 -8.96 7.27
N LEU A 62 5.70 -9.90 6.53
CA LEU A 62 5.04 -11.05 7.12
C LEU A 62 6.03 -11.94 7.88
N ALA A 63 7.18 -12.21 7.27
CA ALA A 63 8.22 -13.02 7.90
C ALA A 63 8.72 -12.38 9.20
N TRP A 64 8.96 -11.08 9.18
CA TRP A 64 9.39 -10.35 10.36
C TRP A 64 8.33 -10.40 11.47
N SER A 65 7.07 -10.19 11.13
CA SER A 65 5.99 -10.15 12.12
C SER A 65 5.83 -11.49 12.84
N ARG A 66 6.03 -12.58 12.13
CA ARG A 66 5.94 -13.94 12.71
C ARG A 66 7.05 -14.22 13.71
N LYS A 67 8.23 -13.65 13.50
CA LYS A 67 9.35 -13.80 14.42
C LYS A 67 9.17 -12.99 15.70
N SER A 68 8.40 -11.91 15.61
CA SER A 68 8.28 -10.93 16.70
C SER A 68 7.05 -11.13 17.57
N GLN A 69 6.32 -12.20 17.34
CA GLN A 69 5.16 -12.55 18.17
C GLN A 69 5.55 -13.42 19.34
#